data_3d8c143e75a46c712752ad9f79cc249a
#
_entry.id   3d8c143e75a46c712752ad9f79cc249a
#
_cell.length_a   1.000
_cell.length_b   1.000
_cell.length_c   1.000
_cell.angle_alpha   90.00
_cell.angle_beta   90.00
_cell.angle_gamma   90.00
#
_symmetry.space_group_name_H-M   'P 1'
#
loop_
_entity.id
_entity.type
_entity.pdbx_description
1 polymer ?
#
loop_
_entity_poly.entity_id
_entity_poly.type
_entity_poly.pdbx_seq_one_letter_code
_entity_poly.pdbx_strand_id
1 'polypeptide(L)'
;MAKILVVDDSPTQLTNLVKIVQAHGHDTVTATNGMEGYETAKAEKPDLILMDVVMPELNGFQATRKITRDPETQHIPVVLVTTKDQDTDRVWGERQGAAGYIVKPPQEAELISKINELLG
;
A
#
# COMPACT_ATOMS: atom_id res chain seq x y z
N MET A 1 15.67 -8.36 1.44
CA MET A 1 15.13 -7.76 0.23
C MET A 1 13.76 -8.30 -0.09
N ALA A 2 12.79 -7.41 -0.11
CA ALA A 2 11.44 -7.78 -0.44
C ALA A 2 11.00 -7.10 -1.73
N LYS A 3 9.93 -7.59 -2.35
CA LYS A 3 9.28 -6.94 -3.48
C LYS A 3 8.06 -6.21 -2.94
N ILE A 4 8.02 -4.89 -3.10
CA ILE A 4 6.93 -4.06 -2.59
C ILE A 4 6.18 -3.42 -3.75
N LEU A 5 4.86 -3.60 -3.76
CA LEU A 5 3.98 -2.94 -4.71
C LEU A 5 3.57 -1.59 -4.15
N VAL A 6 3.79 -0.53 -4.92
CA VAL A 6 3.39 0.82 -4.53
C VAL A 6 2.28 1.29 -5.47
N VAL A 7 1.13 1.64 -4.91
CA VAL A 7 -0.05 2.05 -5.68
C VAL A 7 -0.42 3.49 -5.31
N ASP A 8 -0.30 4.40 -6.26
CA ASP A 8 -0.64 5.81 -6.07
C ASP A 8 -0.89 6.42 -7.44
N ASP A 9 -1.95 7.21 -7.58
CA ASP A 9 -2.28 7.84 -8.86
C ASP A 9 -1.51 9.14 -9.11
N SER A 10 -0.81 9.65 -8.09
CA SER A 10 0.04 10.84 -8.23
C SER A 10 1.46 10.41 -8.61
N PRO A 11 1.95 10.76 -9.81
CA PRO A 11 3.31 10.38 -10.23
C PRO A 11 4.39 10.87 -9.26
N THR A 12 4.23 12.07 -8.71
CA THR A 12 5.21 12.64 -7.77
C THR A 12 5.25 11.85 -6.47
N GLN A 13 4.08 11.53 -5.91
CA GLN A 13 4.01 10.77 -4.66
C GLN A 13 4.46 9.33 -4.85
N LEU A 14 4.08 8.73 -5.98
CA LEU A 14 4.53 7.38 -6.33
C LEU A 14 6.05 7.32 -6.38
N THR A 15 6.66 8.26 -7.10
CA THR A 15 8.12 8.32 -7.23
C THR A 15 8.79 8.49 -5.88
N ASN A 16 8.23 9.34 -5.00
CA ASN A 16 8.78 9.58 -3.68
C ASN A 16 8.77 8.30 -2.82
N LEU A 17 7.65 7.59 -2.80
CA LEU A 17 7.53 6.32 -2.06
C LEU A 17 8.50 5.28 -2.59
N VAL A 18 8.60 5.15 -3.92
CA VAL A 18 9.53 4.21 -4.56
C VAL A 18 10.96 4.50 -4.15
N LYS A 19 11.37 5.77 -4.14
CA LYS A 19 12.73 6.17 -3.74
C LYS A 19 13.03 5.76 -2.31
N ILE A 20 12.10 6.01 -1.38
CA ILE A 20 12.28 5.65 0.03
C ILE A 20 12.46 4.13 0.17
N VAL A 21 11.59 3.38 -0.45
CA VAL A 21 11.58 1.91 -0.35
C VAL A 21 12.84 1.32 -0.97
N GLN A 22 13.23 1.80 -2.14
CA GLN A 22 14.44 1.30 -2.82
C GLN A 22 15.72 1.66 -2.05
N ALA A 23 15.75 2.83 -1.40
CA ALA A 23 16.89 3.25 -0.59
C ALA A 23 17.14 2.31 0.59
N HIS A 24 16.11 1.57 1.02
CA HIS A 24 16.21 0.60 2.11
C HIS A 24 16.36 -0.84 1.61
N GLY A 25 16.72 -1.02 0.35
CA GLY A 25 17.13 -2.32 -0.19
C GLY A 25 16.00 -3.19 -0.72
N HIS A 26 14.81 -2.64 -0.94
CA HIS A 26 13.68 -3.41 -1.48
C HIS A 26 13.48 -3.15 -2.96
N ASP A 27 13.00 -4.17 -3.68
CA ASP A 27 12.57 -4.02 -5.06
C ASP A 27 11.15 -3.48 -5.09
N THR A 28 10.79 -2.79 -6.15
CA THR A 28 9.44 -2.22 -6.28
C THR A 28 8.78 -2.61 -7.59
N VAL A 29 7.46 -2.77 -7.53
CA VAL A 29 6.58 -2.74 -8.69
C VAL A 29 5.55 -1.65 -8.41
N THR A 30 4.98 -1.05 -9.45
CA THR A 30 4.09 0.11 -9.27
C THR A 30 2.77 -0.08 -10.00
N ALA A 31 1.75 0.62 -9.52
CA ALA A 31 0.45 0.70 -10.16
C ALA A 31 -0.11 2.10 -9.90
N THR A 32 -0.98 2.59 -10.79
CA THR A 32 -1.45 3.96 -10.74
C THR A 32 -2.95 4.08 -10.39
N ASN A 33 -3.62 2.97 -10.16
CA ASN A 33 -5.01 2.98 -9.68
C ASN A 33 -5.31 1.70 -8.93
N GLY A 34 -6.47 1.67 -8.26
CA GLY A 34 -6.83 0.56 -7.38
C GLY A 34 -6.98 -0.77 -8.10
N MET A 35 -7.61 -0.79 -9.26
CA MET A 35 -7.80 -2.03 -10.02
C MET A 35 -6.48 -2.57 -10.54
N GLU A 36 -5.63 -1.70 -11.09
CA GLU A 36 -4.29 -2.09 -11.53
C GLU A 36 -3.47 -2.63 -10.36
N GLY A 37 -3.61 -2.01 -9.17
CA GLY A 37 -2.95 -2.48 -7.96
C GLY A 37 -3.37 -3.89 -7.59
N TYR A 38 -4.66 -4.16 -7.62
CA TYR A 38 -5.18 -5.50 -7.34
C TYR A 38 -4.67 -6.52 -8.36
N GLU A 39 -4.76 -6.19 -9.64
CA GLU A 39 -4.30 -7.09 -10.70
C GLU A 39 -2.79 -7.34 -10.64
N THR A 40 -2.02 -6.29 -10.34
CA THR A 40 -0.57 -6.42 -10.17
C THR A 40 -0.23 -7.30 -8.96
N ALA A 41 -0.98 -7.16 -7.87
CA ALA A 41 -0.78 -8.00 -6.69
C ALA A 41 -0.98 -9.49 -7.02
N LYS A 42 -1.97 -9.81 -7.86
CA LYS A 42 -2.21 -11.18 -8.29
C LYS A 42 -1.09 -11.70 -9.19
N ALA A 43 -0.61 -10.87 -10.10
CA ALA A 43 0.39 -11.26 -11.09
C ALA A 43 1.80 -11.34 -10.48
N GLU A 44 2.18 -10.35 -9.69
CA GLU A 44 3.54 -10.19 -9.19
C GLU A 44 3.76 -10.80 -7.80
N LYS A 45 2.70 -11.04 -7.05
CA LYS A 45 2.74 -11.60 -5.69
C LYS A 45 3.78 -10.91 -4.82
N PRO A 46 3.63 -9.58 -4.61
CA PRO A 46 4.59 -8.83 -3.79
C PRO A 46 4.53 -9.29 -2.32
N ASP A 47 5.56 -8.94 -1.57
CA ASP A 47 5.63 -9.28 -0.15
C ASP A 47 4.81 -8.30 0.70
N LEU A 48 4.58 -7.10 0.19
CA LEU A 48 3.85 -6.05 0.90
C LEU A 48 3.33 -5.04 -0.12
N ILE A 49 2.22 -4.38 0.20
CA ILE A 49 1.61 -3.35 -0.66
C ILE A 49 1.49 -2.03 0.10
N LEU A 50 1.96 -0.94 -0.51
CA LEU A 50 1.68 0.42 -0.07
C LEU A 50 0.58 0.97 -0.97
N MET A 51 -0.55 1.38 -0.40
CA MET A 51 -1.75 1.73 -1.16
C MET A 51 -2.27 3.10 -0.76
N ASP A 52 -2.36 4.02 -1.71
CA ASP A 52 -3.07 5.29 -1.48
C ASP A 52 -4.58 5.02 -1.44
N VAL A 53 -5.31 5.87 -0.71
CA VAL A 53 -6.77 5.75 -0.61
C VAL A 53 -7.47 6.58 -1.67
N VAL A 54 -7.03 7.83 -1.88
CA VAL A 54 -7.74 8.77 -2.76
C VAL A 54 -7.33 8.55 -4.21
N MET A 55 -8.09 7.73 -4.89
CA MET A 55 -7.86 7.39 -6.30
C MET A 55 -9.21 7.32 -7.01
N PRO A 56 -9.26 7.67 -8.32
CA PRO A 56 -10.53 7.61 -9.06
C PRO A 56 -11.01 6.17 -9.25
N GLU A 57 -12.31 6.01 -9.43
CA GLU A 57 -13.01 4.74 -9.67
C GLU A 57 -12.92 3.82 -8.47
N LEU A 58 -11.92 2.94 -8.40
CA LEU A 58 -11.71 2.03 -7.28
C LEU A 58 -10.69 2.66 -6.32
N ASN A 59 -11.16 3.14 -5.18
CA ASN A 59 -10.27 3.77 -4.19
C ASN A 59 -9.46 2.72 -3.42
N GLY A 60 -8.53 3.19 -2.59
CA GLY A 60 -7.63 2.30 -1.85
C GLY A 60 -8.33 1.42 -0.83
N PHE A 61 -9.42 1.88 -0.22
CA PHE A 61 -10.21 1.03 0.68
C PHE A 61 -10.82 -0.15 -0.08
N GLN A 62 -11.40 0.13 -1.24
CA GLN A 62 -12.02 -0.88 -2.07
C GLN A 62 -11.00 -1.87 -2.62
N ALA A 63 -9.84 -1.36 -3.06
CA ALA A 63 -8.76 -2.21 -3.55
C ALA A 63 -8.22 -3.11 -2.44
N THR A 64 -8.04 -2.57 -1.23
CA THR A 64 -7.59 -3.34 -0.07
C THR A 64 -8.57 -4.47 0.23
N ARG A 65 -9.87 -4.18 0.20
CA ARG A 65 -10.89 -5.20 0.43
C ARG A 65 -10.80 -6.35 -0.60
N LYS A 66 -10.61 -6.01 -1.87
CA LYS A 66 -10.42 -7.02 -2.92
C LYS A 66 -9.20 -7.89 -2.66
N ILE A 67 -8.09 -7.26 -2.30
CA ILE A 67 -6.82 -7.96 -2.04
C ILE A 67 -6.94 -8.88 -0.83
N THR A 68 -7.52 -8.40 0.25
CA THR A 68 -7.58 -9.15 1.52
C THR A 68 -8.65 -10.25 1.52
N ARG A 69 -9.55 -10.24 0.54
CA ARG A 69 -10.59 -11.26 0.40
C ARG A 69 -10.34 -12.25 -0.72
N ASP A 70 -9.31 -12.02 -1.54
CA ASP A 70 -8.96 -12.94 -2.62
C ASP A 70 -7.98 -13.99 -2.08
N PRO A 71 -8.29 -15.30 -2.21
CA PRO A 71 -7.38 -16.35 -1.73
C PRO A 71 -5.96 -16.25 -2.28
N GLU A 72 -5.78 -15.66 -3.47
CA GLU A 72 -4.45 -15.53 -4.07
C GLU A 72 -3.63 -14.39 -3.48
N THR A 73 -4.27 -13.40 -2.83
CA THR A 73 -3.59 -12.20 -2.35
C THR A 73 -3.86 -11.90 -0.86
N GLN A 74 -4.75 -12.64 -0.21
CA GLN A 74 -5.18 -12.33 1.16
C GLN A 74 -4.05 -12.35 2.18
N HIS A 75 -2.97 -13.05 1.91
CA HIS A 75 -1.82 -13.13 2.80
C HIS A 75 -0.87 -11.94 2.70
N ILE A 76 -1.03 -11.10 1.68
CA ILE A 76 -0.15 -9.96 1.44
C ILE A 76 -0.58 -8.79 2.31
N PRO A 77 0.28 -8.30 3.23
CA PRO A 77 -0.09 -7.15 4.06
C PRO A 77 -0.20 -5.88 3.22
N VAL A 78 -1.26 -5.11 3.49
CA VAL A 78 -1.50 -3.83 2.83
C VAL A 78 -1.36 -2.71 3.87
N VAL A 79 -0.50 -1.73 3.59
CA VAL A 79 -0.35 -0.53 4.39
C VAL A 79 -0.94 0.62 3.59
N LEU A 80 -1.95 1.28 4.14
CA LEU A 80 -2.55 2.46 3.51
C LEU A 80 -1.67 3.68 3.80
N VAL A 81 -1.33 4.44 2.76
CA VAL A 81 -0.52 5.65 2.86
C VAL A 81 -1.29 6.77 2.18
N THR A 82 -1.87 7.70 2.97
CA THR A 82 -2.88 8.61 2.46
C THR A 82 -2.91 9.93 3.23
N THR A 83 -3.49 10.96 2.60
CA THR A 83 -3.73 12.24 3.26
C THR A 83 -4.95 12.23 4.19
N LYS A 84 -5.78 11.18 4.15
CA LYS A 84 -6.94 11.07 5.04
C LYS A 84 -6.46 10.75 6.45
N ASP A 85 -6.74 11.65 7.40
CA ASP A 85 -6.13 11.59 8.73
C ASP A 85 -7.13 11.46 9.89
N GLN A 86 -8.41 11.25 9.60
CA GLN A 86 -9.42 11.11 10.64
C GLN A 86 -9.42 9.71 11.25
N ASP A 87 -9.83 9.60 12.51
CA ASP A 87 -9.92 8.31 13.19
C ASP A 87 -10.87 7.36 12.46
N THR A 88 -11.97 7.90 11.91
CA THR A 88 -12.92 7.10 11.13
C THR A 88 -12.28 6.50 9.88
N ASP A 89 -11.35 7.22 9.26
CA ASP A 89 -10.61 6.69 8.09
C ASP A 89 -9.74 5.50 8.50
N ARG A 90 -9.06 5.60 9.64
CA ARG A 90 -8.22 4.51 10.14
C ARG A 90 -9.04 3.27 10.47
N VAL A 91 -10.18 3.46 11.13
CA VAL A 91 -11.08 2.36 11.47
C VAL A 91 -11.61 1.70 10.20
N TRP A 92 -11.98 2.51 9.20
CA TRP A 92 -12.48 2.00 7.93
C TRP A 92 -11.42 1.17 7.21
N GLY A 93 -10.15 1.66 7.22
CA GLY A 93 -9.03 0.92 6.63
C GLY A 93 -8.83 -0.44 7.29
N GLU A 94 -8.87 -0.49 8.62
CA GLU A 94 -8.76 -1.75 9.36
C GLU A 94 -9.87 -2.72 8.99
N ARG A 95 -11.08 -2.23 8.83
CA ARG A 95 -12.23 -3.06 8.43
C ARG A 95 -12.07 -3.66 7.04
N GLN A 96 -11.33 -2.99 6.16
CA GLN A 96 -11.03 -3.54 4.84
C GLN A 96 -9.88 -4.57 4.89
N GLY A 97 -9.25 -4.73 6.04
CA GLY A 97 -8.17 -5.67 6.23
C GLY A 97 -6.77 -5.09 6.15
N ALA A 98 -6.64 -3.75 6.15
CA ALA A 98 -5.32 -3.14 6.11
C ALA A 98 -4.52 -3.48 7.38
N ALA A 99 -3.22 -3.75 7.19
CA ALA A 99 -2.30 -4.08 8.27
C ALA A 99 -1.66 -2.84 8.88
N GLY A 100 -1.74 -1.70 8.20
CA GLY A 100 -1.19 -0.44 8.70
C GLY A 100 -1.82 0.76 8.03
N TYR A 101 -1.63 1.93 8.63
CA TYR A 101 -2.19 3.18 8.14
C TYR A 101 -1.20 4.30 8.43
N ILE A 102 -0.72 4.96 7.39
CA ILE A 102 0.26 6.04 7.52
C ILE A 102 -0.29 7.29 6.83
N VAL A 103 -0.25 8.42 7.53
CA VAL A 103 -0.75 9.69 7.01
C VAL A 103 0.38 10.43 6.27
N LYS A 104 0.08 10.93 5.07
CA LYS A 104 1.03 11.70 4.27
C LYS A 104 1.20 13.12 4.82
N PRO A 105 2.37 13.73 4.68
CA PRO A 105 3.56 13.15 4.07
C PRO A 105 4.17 12.08 4.98
N PRO A 106 4.53 10.91 4.43
CA PRO A 106 5.04 9.84 5.28
C PRO A 106 6.42 10.22 5.84
N GLN A 107 6.58 9.99 7.14
CA GLN A 107 7.92 10.08 7.72
C GLN A 107 8.65 8.79 7.39
N GLU A 108 9.84 8.93 6.85
CA GLU A 108 10.61 7.78 6.36
C GLU A 108 10.80 6.72 7.44
N ALA A 109 11.16 7.16 8.66
CA ALA A 109 11.37 6.23 9.78
C ALA A 109 10.09 5.44 10.11
N GLU A 110 8.94 6.10 10.12
CA GLU A 110 7.66 5.46 10.41
C GLU A 110 7.30 4.43 9.32
N LEU A 111 7.48 4.82 8.07
CA LEU A 111 7.18 3.96 6.93
C LEU A 111 8.06 2.71 6.94
N ILE A 112 9.35 2.88 7.09
CA ILE A 112 10.30 1.76 7.07
C ILE A 112 10.11 0.86 8.29
N SER A 113 9.84 1.46 9.46
CA SER A 113 9.56 0.67 10.66
C SER A 113 8.35 -0.23 10.47
N LYS A 114 7.27 0.29 9.87
CA LYS A 114 6.06 -0.51 9.61
C LYS A 114 6.34 -1.62 8.58
N ILE A 115 7.08 -1.31 7.53
CA ILE A 115 7.47 -2.31 6.53
C ILE A 115 8.26 -3.45 7.19
N ASN A 116 9.27 -3.11 7.98
CA ASN A 116 10.10 -4.11 8.65
C ASN A 116 9.29 -4.96 9.63
N GLU A 117 8.38 -4.33 10.37
CA GLU A 117 7.50 -5.03 11.30
C GLU A 117 6.67 -6.10 10.58
N LEU A 118 6.10 -5.76 9.42
CA LEU A 118 5.20 -6.64 8.68
C LEU A 118 5.94 -7.71 7.87
N LEU A 119 7.16 -7.44 7.46
CA LEU A 119 7.97 -8.42 6.73
C LEU A 119 8.69 -9.40 7.66
N GLY A 120 8.71 -9.09 8.92
CA GLY A 120 9.34 -9.93 9.92
C GLY A 120 10.82 -9.78 9.96
#